data_a2f0ac183394b105dab712396293e2e2
#
_entry.id   a2f0ac183394b105dab712396293e2e2
#
_cell.length_a   1.000
_cell.length_b   1.000
_cell.length_c   1.000
_cell.angle_alpha   90.00
_cell.angle_beta   90.00
_cell.angle_gamma   90.00
#
_symmetry.space_group_name_H-M   'P 1'
#
loop_
_entity.id
_entity.type
_entity.pdbx_description
1 polymer ?
#
loop_
_entity_poly.entity_id
_entity_poly.type
_entity_poly.pdbx_seq_one_letter_code
_entity_poly.pdbx_strand_id
1 'polypeptide(L)'
;MTLYQIGNITMPAVWIATLITLAVSAVVWRVIRGEKIGEWYWSAFTLYFLVWKASYILFNFDEFLDFPMSVLYFNGGASGHILALAALSAYLWMFAKKHLGLYRDALPILLLFFGGFEAALAILEQQFAASVLQTILFSGIAAFLHASRKRDNADSTQIYILFILAEGLILSLFQPFFSIEPLTFSWLALTAFALARFRKSEVIIHE
;
A
#
# COMPACT_ATOMS: atom_id res chain seq x y z
N MET A 1 -3.60 -9.55 -17.44
CA MET A 1 -3.85 -8.17 -16.98
C MET A 1 -5.13 -7.70 -17.63
N THR A 2 -6.20 -7.55 -16.88
CA THR A 2 -7.52 -7.17 -17.39
C THR A 2 -7.56 -5.67 -17.66
N LEU A 3 -8.06 -5.28 -18.82
CA LEU A 3 -8.21 -3.89 -19.23
C LEU A 3 -9.70 -3.49 -19.20
N TYR A 4 -10.00 -2.36 -18.62
CA TYR A 4 -11.34 -1.80 -18.56
C TYR A 4 -11.44 -0.54 -19.40
N GLN A 5 -12.49 -0.45 -20.22
CA GLN A 5 -12.77 0.75 -20.99
C GLN A 5 -13.77 1.62 -20.23
N ILE A 6 -13.35 2.83 -19.87
CA ILE A 6 -14.18 3.83 -19.20
C ILE A 6 -14.29 5.04 -20.14
N GLY A 7 -15.40 5.10 -20.87
CA GLY A 7 -15.54 6.06 -21.96
C GLY A 7 -14.50 5.81 -23.06
N ASN A 8 -13.67 6.80 -23.34
CA ASN A 8 -12.61 6.72 -24.36
C ASN A 8 -11.23 6.34 -23.77
N ILE A 9 -11.14 6.03 -22.45
CA ILE A 9 -9.90 5.72 -21.78
C ILE A 9 -9.88 4.24 -21.43
N THR A 10 -8.79 3.54 -21.78
CA THR A 10 -8.56 2.15 -21.37
C THR A 10 -7.62 2.15 -20.16
N MET A 11 -8.08 1.56 -19.06
CA MET A 11 -7.31 1.50 -17.80
C MET A 11 -7.09 0.06 -17.35
N PRO A 12 -5.88 -0.31 -16.90
CA PRO A 12 -5.64 -1.60 -16.26
C PRO A 12 -6.42 -1.74 -14.95
N ALA A 13 -6.90 -2.97 -14.65
CA ALA A 13 -7.60 -3.29 -13.40
C ALA A 13 -6.82 -2.83 -12.15
N VAL A 14 -5.50 -2.98 -12.16
CA VAL A 14 -4.60 -2.54 -11.08
C VAL A 14 -4.76 -1.05 -10.74
N TRP A 15 -4.91 -0.19 -11.74
CA TRP A 15 -5.08 1.25 -11.51
C TRP A 15 -6.43 1.56 -10.89
N ILE A 16 -7.48 0.91 -11.39
CA ILE A 16 -8.85 1.06 -10.86
C ILE A 16 -8.88 0.57 -9.41
N ALA A 17 -8.32 -0.62 -9.13
CA ALA A 17 -8.21 -1.17 -7.78
C ALA A 17 -7.47 -0.22 -6.85
N THR A 18 -6.33 0.34 -7.28
CA THR A 18 -5.54 1.30 -6.50
C THR A 18 -6.35 2.54 -6.13
N LEU A 19 -7.02 3.18 -7.10
CA LEU A 19 -7.78 4.40 -6.85
C LEU A 19 -8.99 4.14 -5.94
N ILE A 20 -9.72 3.05 -6.16
CA ILE A 20 -10.83 2.64 -5.30
C ILE A 20 -10.33 2.42 -3.88
N THR A 21 -9.24 1.67 -3.72
CA THR A 21 -8.73 1.30 -2.39
C THR A 21 -8.16 2.50 -1.65
N LEU A 22 -7.52 3.44 -2.33
CA LEU A 22 -7.07 4.71 -1.71
C LEU A 22 -8.25 5.43 -1.05
N ALA A 23 -9.37 5.54 -1.75
CA ALA A 23 -10.57 6.20 -1.22
C ALA A 23 -11.23 5.36 -0.12
N VAL A 24 -11.42 4.05 -0.35
CA VAL A 24 -12.08 3.13 0.59
C VAL A 24 -11.30 3.06 1.90
N SER A 25 -9.97 2.88 1.86
CA SER A 25 -9.15 2.82 3.08
C SER A 25 -9.23 4.10 3.89
N ALA A 26 -9.25 5.28 3.24
CA ALA A 26 -9.40 6.55 3.93
C ALA A 26 -10.79 6.70 4.60
N VAL A 27 -11.85 6.24 3.93
CA VAL A 27 -13.21 6.25 4.49
C VAL A 27 -13.33 5.26 5.65
N VAL A 28 -12.86 4.02 5.46
CA VAL A 28 -12.88 2.98 6.50
C VAL A 28 -12.08 3.44 7.73
N TRP A 29 -10.90 4.01 7.53
CA TRP A 29 -10.10 4.59 8.61
C TRP A 29 -10.88 5.66 9.39
N ARG A 30 -11.52 6.58 8.68
CA ARG A 30 -12.32 7.65 9.30
C ARG A 30 -13.50 7.10 10.10
N VAL A 31 -14.19 6.10 9.58
CA VAL A 31 -15.31 5.44 10.29
C VAL A 31 -14.82 4.71 11.54
N ILE A 32 -13.71 3.99 11.42
CA ILE A 32 -13.16 3.18 12.52
C ILE A 32 -12.55 4.07 13.61
N ARG A 33 -11.70 5.02 13.25
CA ARG A 33 -10.94 5.84 14.21
C ARG A 33 -11.65 7.13 14.59
N GLY A 34 -12.58 7.63 13.76
CA GLY A 34 -13.24 8.93 13.96
C GLY A 34 -12.38 10.12 13.52
N GLU A 35 -11.18 9.87 13.02
CA GLU A 35 -10.20 10.86 12.61
C GLU A 35 -9.93 10.75 11.11
N LYS A 36 -9.55 11.87 10.47
CA LYS A 36 -9.09 11.82 9.08
C LYS A 36 -7.75 11.11 9.01
N ILE A 37 -7.54 10.36 7.93
CA ILE A 37 -6.23 9.83 7.61
C ILE A 37 -5.23 11.00 7.44
N GLY A 38 -4.00 10.83 7.94
CA GLY A 38 -2.99 11.87 7.89
C GLY A 38 -2.64 12.28 6.44
N GLU A 39 -2.23 13.54 6.25
CA GLU A 39 -1.83 14.07 4.93
C GLU A 39 -0.67 13.28 4.32
N TRP A 40 0.16 12.65 5.16
CA TRP A 40 1.25 11.78 4.71
C TRP A 40 0.78 10.64 3.78
N TYR A 41 -0.43 10.16 3.96
CA TYR A 41 -0.99 9.07 3.14
C TYR A 41 -1.13 9.49 1.66
N TRP A 42 -1.72 10.66 1.43
CA TRP A 42 -1.87 11.20 0.09
C TRP A 42 -0.53 11.62 -0.52
N SER A 43 0.33 12.21 0.28
CA SER A 43 1.68 12.59 -0.12
C SER A 43 2.54 11.37 -0.48
N ALA A 44 2.41 10.28 0.28
CA ALA A 44 3.08 9.02 0.02
C ALA A 44 2.67 8.42 -1.33
N PHE A 45 1.36 8.37 -1.60
CA PHE A 45 0.85 7.91 -2.89
C PHE A 45 1.30 8.80 -4.04
N THR A 46 1.17 10.12 -3.88
CA THR A 46 1.60 11.09 -4.91
C THR A 46 3.08 10.95 -5.21
N LEU A 47 3.92 10.84 -4.17
CA LEU A 47 5.37 10.64 -4.33
C LEU A 47 5.67 9.34 -5.08
N TYR A 48 5.06 8.23 -4.66
CA TYR A 48 5.22 6.96 -5.34
C TYR A 48 4.86 7.07 -6.83
N PHE A 49 3.68 7.62 -7.12
CA PHE A 49 3.20 7.76 -8.49
C PHE A 49 4.12 8.65 -9.34
N LEU A 50 4.56 9.79 -8.81
CA LEU A 50 5.45 10.72 -9.52
C LEU A 50 6.83 10.10 -9.78
N VAL A 51 7.42 9.42 -8.79
CA VAL A 51 8.72 8.75 -8.96
C VAL A 51 8.61 7.63 -9.97
N TRP A 52 7.57 6.78 -9.87
CA TRP A 52 7.34 5.70 -10.83
C TRP A 52 7.13 6.23 -12.26
N LYS A 53 6.40 7.32 -12.41
CA LYS A 53 6.14 7.96 -13.70
C LYS A 53 7.40 8.63 -14.26
N ALA A 54 8.08 9.43 -13.43
CA ALA A 54 9.28 10.17 -13.84
C ALA A 54 10.48 9.25 -14.11
N SER A 55 10.53 8.06 -13.47
CA SER A 55 11.60 7.10 -13.72
C SER A 55 11.63 6.56 -15.15
N TYR A 56 10.54 6.74 -15.92
CA TYR A 56 10.57 6.50 -17.38
C TYR A 56 11.69 7.29 -18.06
N ILE A 57 11.84 8.58 -17.71
CA ILE A 57 12.89 9.43 -18.26
C ILE A 57 14.28 8.87 -17.95
N LEU A 58 14.45 8.30 -16.75
CA LEU A 58 15.74 7.76 -16.31
C LEU A 58 16.13 6.48 -17.06
N PHE A 59 15.15 5.62 -17.35
CA PHE A 59 15.40 4.31 -17.96
C PHE A 59 15.23 4.29 -19.48
N ASN A 60 14.60 5.32 -20.08
CA ASN A 60 14.33 5.42 -21.51
C ASN A 60 14.65 6.84 -22.00
N PHE A 61 15.87 7.31 -21.66
CA PHE A 61 16.26 8.69 -21.88
C PHE A 61 16.30 9.07 -23.36
N ASP A 62 16.80 8.19 -24.22
CA ASP A 62 16.88 8.43 -25.67
C ASP A 62 15.48 8.55 -26.29
N GLU A 63 14.56 7.63 -25.92
CA GLU A 63 13.17 7.69 -26.37
C GLU A 63 12.43 8.94 -25.87
N PHE A 64 12.78 9.39 -24.66
CA PHE A 64 12.24 10.63 -24.12
C PHE A 64 12.76 11.85 -24.87
N LEU A 65 14.03 11.87 -25.27
CA LEU A 65 14.59 12.98 -26.06
C LEU A 65 13.94 13.07 -27.45
N ASP A 66 13.70 11.92 -28.10
CA ASP A 66 13.05 11.87 -29.40
C ASP A 66 11.57 12.27 -29.33
N PHE A 67 10.88 11.88 -28.27
CA PHE A 67 9.47 12.19 -28.06
C PHE A 67 9.15 12.51 -26.57
N PRO A 68 9.35 13.77 -26.12
CA PRO A 68 9.17 14.14 -24.71
C PRO A 68 7.76 13.85 -24.14
N MET A 69 6.73 13.84 -24.99
CA MET A 69 5.37 13.50 -24.57
C MET A 69 5.17 12.03 -24.20
N SER A 70 6.15 11.16 -24.50
CA SER A 70 6.14 9.74 -24.14
C SER A 70 5.99 9.51 -22.63
N VAL A 71 6.52 10.43 -21.80
CA VAL A 71 6.36 10.38 -20.32
C VAL A 71 4.88 10.39 -19.88
N LEU A 72 3.97 10.96 -20.67
CA LEU A 72 2.54 10.95 -20.33
C LEU A 72 1.91 9.57 -20.53
N TYR A 73 2.41 8.79 -21.47
CA TYR A 73 1.86 7.49 -21.85
C TYR A 73 2.57 6.33 -21.17
N PHE A 74 3.87 6.45 -20.94
CA PHE A 74 4.71 5.38 -20.38
C PHE A 74 5.11 5.66 -18.92
N ASN A 75 5.71 4.68 -18.30
CA ASN A 75 6.21 4.71 -16.92
C ASN A 75 7.51 3.90 -16.82
N GLY A 76 8.18 3.94 -15.69
CA GLY A 76 9.47 3.25 -15.49
C GLY A 76 9.39 1.73 -15.38
N GLY A 77 8.22 1.11 -15.61
CA GLY A 77 8.06 -0.34 -15.51
C GLY A 77 8.41 -0.89 -14.12
N ALA A 78 8.93 -2.12 -14.09
CA ALA A 78 9.33 -2.78 -12.84
C ALA A 78 10.50 -2.06 -12.13
N SER A 79 11.49 -1.57 -12.88
CA SER A 79 12.62 -0.83 -12.32
C SER A 79 12.18 0.49 -11.69
N GLY A 80 11.26 1.20 -12.35
CA GLY A 80 10.65 2.42 -11.81
C GLY A 80 9.79 2.15 -10.56
N HIS A 81 9.11 1.01 -10.52
CA HIS A 81 8.36 0.58 -9.35
C HIS A 81 9.28 0.36 -8.14
N ILE A 82 10.39 -0.34 -8.31
CA ILE A 82 11.39 -0.55 -7.23
C ILE A 82 11.95 0.80 -6.75
N LEU A 83 12.29 1.69 -7.69
CA LEU A 83 12.77 3.04 -7.34
C LEU A 83 11.72 3.83 -6.55
N ALA A 84 10.45 3.74 -6.96
CA ALA A 84 9.34 4.40 -6.28
C ALA A 84 9.11 3.84 -4.86
N LEU A 85 9.25 2.51 -4.68
CA LEU A 85 9.17 1.88 -3.35
C LEU A 85 10.33 2.34 -2.43
N ALA A 86 11.54 2.43 -2.97
CA ALA A 86 12.69 2.94 -2.21
C ALA A 86 12.49 4.41 -1.80
N ALA A 87 12.03 5.26 -2.73
CA ALA A 87 11.73 6.66 -2.44
C ALA A 87 10.59 6.81 -1.42
N LEU A 88 9.54 6.00 -1.54
CA LEU A 88 8.44 5.93 -0.58
C LEU A 88 8.92 5.54 0.82
N SER A 89 9.77 4.51 0.92
CA SER A 89 10.31 4.05 2.20
C SER A 89 11.18 5.13 2.85
N ALA A 90 12.02 5.82 2.07
CA ALA A 90 12.82 6.94 2.54
C ALA A 90 11.95 8.11 3.03
N TYR A 91 10.90 8.44 2.27
CA TYR A 91 9.93 9.47 2.66
C TYR A 91 9.25 9.13 3.99
N LEU A 92 8.71 7.93 4.12
CA LEU A 92 8.04 7.48 5.34
C LEU A 92 9.00 7.52 6.55
N TRP A 93 10.25 7.13 6.36
CA TRP A 93 11.28 7.19 7.40
C TRP A 93 11.60 8.61 7.84
N MET A 94 11.78 9.54 6.88
CA MET A 94 12.04 10.94 7.18
C MET A 94 10.83 11.63 7.84
N PHE A 95 9.64 11.33 7.36
CA PHE A 95 8.40 11.90 7.88
C PHE A 95 8.10 11.40 9.29
N ALA A 96 8.36 10.13 9.57
CA ALA A 96 8.15 9.50 10.87
C ALA A 96 8.96 10.18 11.99
N LYS A 97 10.18 10.65 11.71
CA LYS A 97 11.01 11.40 12.68
C LYS A 97 10.35 12.68 13.16
N LYS A 98 9.49 13.30 12.34
CA LYS A 98 8.81 14.56 12.67
C LYS A 98 7.38 14.35 13.19
N HIS A 99 6.77 13.19 12.88
CA HIS A 99 5.36 12.92 13.15
C HIS A 99 5.18 11.56 13.83
N LEU A 100 5.18 11.55 15.15
CA LEU A 100 5.06 10.33 15.97
C LEU A 100 3.80 9.51 15.69
N GLY A 101 2.71 10.13 15.21
CA GLY A 101 1.48 9.44 14.84
C GLY A 101 1.68 8.43 13.70
N LEU A 102 2.62 8.69 12.78
CA LEU A 102 2.89 7.78 11.67
C LEU A 102 3.32 6.38 12.14
N TYR A 103 4.14 6.30 13.18
CA TYR A 103 4.58 5.01 13.73
C TYR A 103 3.42 4.12 14.18
N ARG A 104 2.34 4.74 14.67
CA ARG A 104 1.14 4.02 15.13
C ARG A 104 0.24 3.63 13.97
N ASP A 105 0.13 4.51 12.97
CA ASP A 105 -0.93 4.43 11.96
C ASP A 105 -0.47 3.76 10.66
N ALA A 106 0.85 3.74 10.38
CA ALA A 106 1.39 3.23 9.11
C ALA A 106 1.03 1.76 8.86
N LEU A 107 1.26 0.88 9.84
CA LEU A 107 1.03 -0.55 9.67
C LEU A 107 -0.47 -0.91 9.53
N PRO A 108 -1.38 -0.39 10.39
CA PRO A 108 -2.81 -0.59 10.18
C PRO A 108 -3.34 -0.08 8.84
N ILE A 109 -2.87 1.09 8.41
CA ILE A 109 -3.28 1.69 7.14
C ILE A 109 -2.75 0.88 5.95
N LEU A 110 -1.50 0.39 6.04
CA LEU A 110 -0.94 -0.49 5.04
C LEU A 110 -1.78 -1.75 4.86
N LEU A 111 -2.17 -2.40 5.97
CA LEU A 111 -2.99 -3.61 5.93
C LEU A 111 -4.39 -3.35 5.35
N LEU A 112 -5.02 -2.22 5.71
CA LEU A 112 -6.28 -1.80 5.10
C LEU A 112 -6.13 -1.53 3.60
N PHE A 113 -5.06 -0.85 3.21
CA PHE A 113 -4.82 -0.55 1.81
C PHE A 113 -4.59 -1.84 1.01
N PHE A 114 -3.66 -2.70 1.47
CA PHE A 114 -3.31 -3.91 0.73
C PHE A 114 -4.45 -4.91 0.66
N GLY A 115 -5.09 -5.24 1.79
CA GLY A 115 -6.24 -6.14 1.80
C GLY A 115 -7.41 -5.62 0.96
N GLY A 116 -7.64 -4.31 0.96
CA GLY A 116 -8.63 -3.67 0.09
C GLY A 116 -8.25 -3.70 -1.38
N PHE A 117 -6.95 -3.50 -1.69
CA PHE A 117 -6.41 -3.54 -3.05
C PHE A 117 -6.55 -4.93 -3.66
N GLU A 118 -6.10 -5.97 -2.95
CA GLU A 118 -6.20 -7.35 -3.42
C GLU A 118 -7.65 -7.80 -3.56
N ALA A 119 -8.53 -7.42 -2.63
CA ALA A 119 -9.96 -7.69 -2.75
C ALA A 119 -10.58 -7.02 -3.98
N ALA A 120 -10.28 -5.74 -4.21
CA ALA A 120 -10.76 -5.00 -5.36
C ALA A 120 -10.21 -5.56 -6.69
N LEU A 121 -8.92 -5.89 -6.72
CA LEU A 121 -8.26 -6.47 -7.89
C LEU A 121 -8.85 -7.85 -8.23
N ALA A 122 -9.01 -8.72 -7.23
CA ALA A 122 -9.58 -10.05 -7.41
C ALA A 122 -11.05 -9.98 -7.93
N ILE A 123 -11.83 -9.00 -7.45
CA ILE A 123 -13.19 -8.76 -7.96
C ILE A 123 -13.14 -8.31 -9.43
N LEU A 124 -12.28 -7.34 -9.75
CA LEU A 124 -12.13 -6.85 -11.12
C LEU A 124 -11.61 -7.93 -12.08
N GLU A 125 -10.71 -8.79 -11.63
CA GLU A 125 -10.18 -9.91 -12.43
C GLU A 125 -11.11 -11.15 -12.42
N GLN A 126 -12.26 -11.07 -11.76
CA GLN A 126 -13.27 -12.13 -11.66
C GLN A 126 -12.74 -13.42 -11.01
N GLN A 127 -11.76 -13.30 -10.12
CA GLN A 127 -11.18 -14.40 -9.36
C GLN A 127 -12.01 -14.67 -8.12
N PHE A 128 -13.10 -15.44 -8.24
CA PHE A 128 -14.10 -15.61 -7.18
C PHE A 128 -13.50 -16.08 -5.84
N ALA A 129 -12.68 -17.11 -5.84
CA ALA A 129 -12.10 -17.66 -4.60
C ALA A 129 -11.17 -16.64 -3.91
N ALA A 130 -10.31 -15.97 -4.68
CA ALA A 130 -9.43 -14.92 -4.16
C ALA A 130 -10.23 -13.74 -3.61
N SER A 131 -11.26 -13.28 -4.33
CA SER A 131 -12.10 -12.14 -3.91
C SER A 131 -12.83 -12.40 -2.61
N VAL A 132 -13.34 -13.62 -2.40
CA VAL A 132 -14.00 -14.00 -1.13
C VAL A 132 -12.99 -13.99 0.02
N LEU A 133 -11.84 -14.65 -0.13
CA LEU A 133 -10.82 -14.72 0.92
C LEU A 133 -10.26 -13.34 1.27
N GLN A 134 -9.95 -12.52 0.27
CA GLN A 134 -9.45 -11.16 0.47
C GLN A 134 -10.49 -10.23 1.10
N THR A 135 -11.77 -10.37 0.74
CA THR A 135 -12.85 -9.60 1.36
C THR A 135 -13.04 -9.99 2.82
N ILE A 136 -12.94 -11.28 3.16
CA ILE A 136 -13.00 -11.77 4.54
C ILE A 136 -11.81 -11.21 5.33
N LEU A 137 -10.59 -11.27 4.79
CA LEU A 137 -9.41 -10.74 5.46
C LEU A 137 -9.50 -9.23 5.69
N PHE A 138 -9.88 -8.47 4.67
CA PHE A 138 -10.10 -7.02 4.76
C PHE A 138 -11.14 -6.67 5.84
N SER A 139 -12.27 -7.39 5.85
CA SER A 139 -13.31 -7.21 6.86
C SER A 139 -12.82 -7.55 8.27
N GLY A 140 -12.00 -8.60 8.40
CA GLY A 140 -11.37 -9.00 9.66
C GLY A 140 -10.41 -7.92 10.18
N ILE A 141 -9.58 -7.34 9.31
CA ILE A 141 -8.70 -6.21 9.64
C ILE A 141 -9.53 -5.02 10.13
N ALA A 142 -10.57 -4.64 9.37
CA ALA A 142 -11.43 -3.50 9.72
C ALA A 142 -12.16 -3.73 11.07
N ALA A 143 -12.68 -4.92 11.29
CA ALA A 143 -13.33 -5.30 12.55
C ALA A 143 -12.36 -5.28 13.73
N PHE A 144 -11.16 -5.82 13.56
CA PHE A 144 -10.11 -5.78 14.58
C PHE A 144 -9.72 -4.34 14.93
N LEU A 145 -9.50 -3.49 13.93
CA LEU A 145 -9.17 -2.07 14.15
C LEU A 145 -10.29 -1.32 14.85
N HIS A 146 -11.55 -1.66 14.56
CA HIS A 146 -12.71 -1.11 15.27
C HIS A 146 -12.75 -1.55 16.73
N ALA A 147 -12.54 -2.83 17.00
CA ALA A 147 -12.55 -3.39 18.34
C ALA A 147 -11.39 -2.88 19.21
N SER A 148 -10.21 -2.66 18.60
CA SER A 148 -9.01 -2.16 19.28
C SER A 148 -8.99 -0.64 19.46
N ARG A 149 -9.99 0.09 18.95
CA ARG A 149 -10.08 1.56 19.08
C ARG A 149 -10.00 2.06 20.53
N LYS A 150 -10.59 1.30 21.48
CA LYS A 150 -10.70 1.65 22.91
C LYS A 150 -9.59 1.02 23.77
N ARG A 151 -8.77 0.14 23.19
CA ARG A 151 -7.70 -0.54 23.92
C ARG A 151 -6.36 0.06 23.54
N ASP A 152 -5.66 0.61 24.50
CA ASP A 152 -4.26 1.01 24.38
C ASP A 152 -3.42 -0.28 24.52
N ASN A 153 -3.25 -1.04 23.44
CA ASN A 153 -2.72 -2.40 23.52
C ASN A 153 -1.33 -2.50 22.89
N ALA A 154 -0.34 -2.74 23.74
CA ALA A 154 0.96 -3.27 23.33
C ALA A 154 0.86 -4.64 22.59
N ASP A 155 -0.23 -5.38 22.82
CA ASP A 155 -0.48 -6.72 22.23
C ASP A 155 -0.94 -6.72 20.77
N SER A 156 -1.23 -5.55 20.21
CA SER A 156 -1.69 -5.43 18.81
C SER A 156 -0.65 -5.90 17.78
N THR A 157 0.63 -5.88 18.12
CA THR A 157 1.72 -6.26 17.20
C THR A 157 1.61 -7.71 16.73
N GLN A 158 1.26 -8.64 17.64
CA GLN A 158 1.11 -10.06 17.29
C GLN A 158 -0.03 -10.27 16.29
N ILE A 159 -1.13 -9.55 16.47
CA ILE A 159 -2.30 -9.64 15.58
C ILE A 159 -1.98 -9.04 14.22
N TYR A 160 -1.22 -7.94 14.14
CA TYR A 160 -0.77 -7.40 12.85
C TYR A 160 0.16 -8.38 12.12
N ILE A 161 1.06 -9.05 12.83
CA ILE A 161 1.89 -10.12 12.24
C ILE A 161 1.02 -11.24 11.70
N LEU A 162 -0.02 -11.65 12.44
CA LEU A 162 -0.96 -12.67 11.98
C LEU A 162 -1.67 -12.26 10.68
N PHE A 163 -2.11 -11.01 10.58
CA PHE A 163 -2.71 -10.49 9.34
C PHE A 163 -1.71 -10.44 8.18
N ILE A 164 -0.46 -10.05 8.43
CA ILE A 164 0.60 -10.07 7.41
C ILE A 164 0.85 -11.49 6.91
N LEU A 165 0.92 -12.46 7.83
CA LEU A 165 1.11 -13.87 7.47
C LEU A 165 -0.08 -14.44 6.70
N ALA A 166 -1.31 -14.09 7.12
CA ALA A 166 -2.53 -14.50 6.44
C ALA A 166 -2.60 -13.93 5.02
N GLU A 167 -2.28 -12.64 4.84
CA GLU A 167 -2.19 -12.00 3.53
C GLU A 167 -1.13 -12.68 2.65
N GLY A 168 0.08 -12.89 3.17
CA GLY A 168 1.15 -13.60 2.46
C GLY A 168 0.75 -15.01 2.06
N LEU A 169 0.01 -15.73 2.92
CA LEU A 169 -0.51 -17.07 2.60
C LEU A 169 -1.54 -17.00 1.46
N ILE A 170 -2.50 -16.08 1.53
CA ILE A 170 -3.50 -15.93 0.46
C ILE A 170 -2.85 -15.57 -0.86
N LEU A 171 -1.92 -14.60 -0.87
CA LEU A 171 -1.17 -14.24 -2.07
C LEU A 171 -0.43 -15.44 -2.66
N SER A 172 0.20 -16.27 -1.82
CA SER A 172 0.93 -17.46 -2.28
C SER A 172 0.07 -18.56 -2.90
N LEU A 173 -1.24 -18.57 -2.58
CA LEU A 173 -2.19 -19.54 -3.16
C LEU A 173 -2.62 -19.15 -4.58
N PHE A 174 -2.65 -17.86 -4.89
CA PHE A 174 -3.19 -17.36 -6.15
C PHE A 174 -2.14 -16.73 -7.08
N GLN A 175 -0.96 -16.39 -6.55
CA GLN A 175 0.09 -15.69 -7.30
C GLN A 175 1.45 -16.37 -7.08
N PRO A 176 2.36 -16.34 -8.09
CA PRO A 176 3.74 -16.78 -7.91
C PRO A 176 4.44 -15.93 -6.84
N PHE A 177 5.23 -16.56 -5.96
CA PHE A 177 5.95 -15.89 -4.87
C PHE A 177 6.82 -14.70 -5.31
N PHE A 178 7.34 -14.75 -6.53
CA PHE A 178 8.21 -13.71 -7.09
C PHE A 178 7.46 -12.74 -8.04
N SER A 179 6.13 -12.68 -7.95
CA SER A 179 5.38 -11.65 -8.66
C SER A 179 5.54 -10.27 -7.98
N ILE A 180 5.21 -9.22 -8.71
CA ILE A 180 5.40 -7.83 -8.23
C ILE A 180 4.55 -7.56 -6.99
N GLU A 181 3.34 -8.11 -6.92
CA GLU A 181 2.38 -7.87 -5.83
C GLU A 181 2.89 -8.39 -4.48
N PRO A 182 3.25 -9.70 -4.30
CA PRO A 182 3.80 -10.21 -3.05
C PRO A 182 5.12 -9.52 -2.64
N LEU A 183 5.98 -9.18 -3.61
CA LEU A 183 7.22 -8.48 -3.32
C LEU A 183 6.96 -7.06 -2.82
N THR A 184 6.01 -6.34 -3.43
CA THR A 184 5.59 -5.00 -3.00
C THR A 184 5.00 -5.04 -1.60
N PHE A 185 4.11 -5.99 -1.34
CA PHE A 185 3.52 -6.19 -0.02
C PHE A 185 4.60 -6.45 1.04
N SER A 186 5.49 -7.40 0.77
CA SER A 186 6.59 -7.76 1.67
C SER A 186 7.50 -6.57 1.96
N TRP A 187 7.86 -5.79 0.93
CA TRP A 187 8.69 -4.58 1.08
C TRP A 187 8.01 -3.55 1.98
N LEU A 188 6.75 -3.23 1.71
CA LEU A 188 6.02 -2.23 2.48
C LEU A 188 5.70 -2.70 3.90
N ALA A 189 5.40 -3.99 4.08
CA ALA A 189 5.20 -4.59 5.40
C ALA A 189 6.48 -4.53 6.25
N LEU A 190 7.63 -4.85 5.66
CA LEU A 190 8.93 -4.69 6.34
C LEU A 190 9.23 -3.24 6.69
N THR A 191 8.95 -2.30 5.77
CA THR A 191 9.15 -0.87 6.01
C THR A 191 8.26 -0.39 7.17
N ALA A 192 6.97 -0.71 7.16
CA ALA A 192 6.03 -0.32 8.20
C ALA A 192 6.35 -0.99 9.55
N PHE A 193 6.77 -2.26 9.54
CA PHE A 193 7.19 -2.98 10.74
C PHE A 193 8.47 -2.39 11.33
N ALA A 194 9.46 -2.06 10.50
CA ALA A 194 10.68 -1.39 10.94
C ALA A 194 10.37 -0.05 11.59
N LEU A 195 9.51 0.78 10.97
CA LEU A 195 9.04 2.03 11.54
C LEU A 195 8.41 1.82 12.92
N ALA A 196 7.47 0.86 13.04
CA ALA A 196 6.79 0.58 14.30
C ALA A 196 7.76 0.15 15.42
N ARG A 197 8.83 -0.57 15.08
CA ARG A 197 9.84 -1.05 16.05
C ARG A 197 10.79 0.04 16.50
N PHE A 198 11.19 0.96 15.63
CA PHE A 198 12.10 2.07 15.96
C PHE A 198 11.54 2.98 17.05
N ARG A 199 10.23 3.25 17.05
CA ARG A 199 9.58 4.01 18.12
C ARG A 199 9.80 3.43 19.49
N LYS A 200 9.79 2.10 19.63
CA LYS A 200 9.96 1.42 20.93
C LYS A 200 11.35 1.62 21.52
N SER A 201 12.35 1.80 20.66
CA SER A 201 13.74 2.04 21.08
C SER A 201 13.97 3.48 21.53
N GLU A 202 13.36 4.48 20.89
CA GLU A 202 13.55 5.88 21.27
C GLU A 202 12.85 6.24 22.60
N VAL A 203 11.70 5.64 22.88
CA VAL A 203 10.98 5.85 24.14
C VAL A 203 11.76 5.28 25.34
N ILE A 204 12.46 4.16 25.16
CA ILE A 204 13.25 3.50 26.23
C ILE A 204 14.57 4.28 26.54
N ILE A 205 15.06 5.08 25.61
CA ILE A 205 16.31 5.84 25.79
C ILE A 205 16.06 7.18 26.50
N HIS A 206 14.83 7.65 26.54
CA HIS A 206 14.45 8.94 27.14
C HIS A 206 13.70 8.80 28.48
N GLU A 207 13.48 7.59 29.00
CA GLU A 207 13.09 7.29 30.38
C GLU A 207 14.32 6.90 31.23
#